data_7cc278fd83a2db1a7efec274dcdbc940
#
_entry.id   7cc278fd83a2db1a7efec274dcdbc940
#
_cell.length_a   1.000
_cell.length_b   1.000
_cell.length_c   1.000
_cell.angle_alpha   90.00
_cell.angle_beta   90.00
_cell.angle_gamma   90.00
#
_symmetry.space_group_name_H-M   'P 1'
#
loop_
_entity.id
_entity.type
_entity.pdbx_description
1 polymer ?
#
loop_
_entity_poly.entity_id
_entity_poly.type
_entity_poly.pdbx_seq_one_letter_code
_entity_poly.pdbx_strand_id
1 'polypeptide(L)'
;MMKNILIIGCGLIGSSVLRAVHAHKGSKNIYIYEKSKKNISIIKKLKISCKVINKLKNISVSFDLVIFCTPMSQYSNFISKINKFITNKTIVTDVGSTKELSSKKVKKQLNNNITWIPSHPIAGSEVSGAEYGDK
;
A
#
# COMPACT_ATOMS: atom_id res chain seq x y z
N MET A 1 -9.79 -10.81 10.69
CA MET A 1 -9.26 -9.42 10.75
C MET A 1 -7.74 -9.46 10.74
N MET A 2 -7.09 -8.75 9.83
CA MET A 2 -5.64 -8.63 9.77
C MET A 2 -5.10 -7.84 10.95
N LYS A 3 -3.86 -8.12 11.39
CA LYS A 3 -3.22 -7.39 12.48
C LYS A 3 -2.60 -6.08 11.97
N ASN A 4 -1.82 -6.14 10.92
CA ASN A 4 -1.11 -5.00 10.37
C ASN A 4 -1.23 -4.96 8.84
N ILE A 5 -1.66 -3.83 8.29
CA ILE A 5 -1.67 -3.55 6.85
C ILE A 5 -0.74 -2.37 6.55
N LEU A 6 0.05 -2.48 5.48
CA LEU A 6 0.85 -1.38 4.95
C LEU A 6 0.33 -0.95 3.58
N ILE A 7 -0.03 0.31 3.45
CA ILE A 7 -0.39 0.95 2.18
C ILE A 7 0.81 1.80 1.74
N ILE A 8 1.36 1.52 0.57
CA ILE A 8 2.49 2.26 -0.01
C ILE A 8 1.97 3.20 -1.08
N GLY A 9 1.97 4.49 -0.78
CA GLY A 9 1.35 5.56 -1.57
C GLY A 9 -0.11 5.80 -1.19
N CYS A 10 -0.45 7.05 -0.90
CA CYS A 10 -1.80 7.42 -0.49
C CYS A 10 -2.33 8.60 -1.32
N GLY A 11 -2.27 8.44 -2.65
CA GLY A 11 -2.98 9.27 -3.61
C GLY A 11 -4.46 8.91 -3.66
N LEU A 12 -5.10 9.03 -4.83
CA LEU A 12 -6.52 8.72 -5.02
C LEU A 12 -6.87 7.29 -4.56
N ILE A 13 -6.26 6.28 -5.17
CA ILE A 13 -6.59 4.87 -4.89
C ILE A 13 -6.14 4.48 -3.48
N GLY A 14 -4.94 4.86 -3.06
CA GLY A 14 -4.44 4.54 -1.73
C GLY A 14 -5.29 5.12 -0.60
N SER A 15 -5.84 6.32 -0.78
CA SER A 15 -6.76 6.92 0.19
C SER A 15 -8.15 6.27 0.18
N SER A 16 -8.62 5.77 -0.96
CA SER A 16 -9.83 4.95 -1.05
C SER A 16 -9.65 3.62 -0.30
N VAL A 17 -8.53 2.94 -0.52
CA VAL A 17 -8.16 1.72 0.22
C VAL A 17 -8.11 1.99 1.73
N LEU A 18 -7.47 3.09 2.15
CA LEU A 18 -7.43 3.49 3.56
C LEU A 18 -8.82 3.64 4.16
N ARG A 19 -9.71 4.36 3.49
CA ARG A 19 -11.10 4.57 3.92
C ARG A 19 -11.88 3.26 4.01
N ALA A 20 -11.75 2.40 2.99
CA ALA A 20 -12.41 1.10 2.97
C ALA A 20 -11.93 0.19 4.10
N VAL A 21 -10.60 0.05 4.30
CA VAL A 21 -10.02 -0.74 5.40
C VAL A 21 -10.50 -0.25 6.76
N HIS A 22 -10.56 1.07 6.95
CA HIS A 22 -11.04 1.68 8.19
C HIS A 22 -12.54 1.42 8.41
N ALA A 23 -13.37 1.69 7.40
CA ALA A 23 -14.83 1.55 7.48
C ALA A 23 -15.25 0.10 7.78
N HIS A 24 -14.59 -0.87 7.16
CA HIS A 24 -14.88 -2.30 7.34
C HIS A 24 -14.09 -2.95 8.46
N LYS A 25 -13.35 -2.20 9.26
CA LYS A 25 -12.50 -2.71 10.34
C LYS A 25 -11.57 -3.85 9.86
N GLY A 26 -11.05 -3.74 8.66
CA GLY A 26 -10.25 -4.79 8.00
C GLY A 26 -8.92 -5.09 8.69
N SER A 27 -8.41 -4.17 9.51
CA SER A 27 -7.15 -4.34 10.23
C SER A 27 -7.18 -3.66 11.60
N LYS A 28 -6.38 -4.20 12.55
CA LYS A 28 -6.14 -3.54 13.85
C LYS A 28 -5.27 -2.31 13.70
N ASN A 29 -4.23 -2.39 12.88
CA ASN A 29 -3.30 -1.29 12.66
C ASN A 29 -3.13 -1.04 11.16
N ILE A 30 -3.27 0.21 10.76
CA ILE A 30 -3.07 0.65 9.38
C ILE A 30 -1.81 1.53 9.35
N TYR A 31 -0.86 1.16 8.52
CA TYR A 31 0.36 1.91 8.27
C TYR A 31 0.31 2.46 6.85
N ILE A 32 0.75 3.70 6.68
CA ILE A 32 0.79 4.37 5.38
C ILE A 32 2.18 4.89 5.15
N TYR A 33 2.80 4.48 4.06
CA TYR A 33 4.01 5.11 3.56
C TYR A 33 3.63 6.16 2.53
N GLU A 34 3.88 7.43 2.86
CA GLU A 34 3.60 8.57 1.99
C GLU A 34 4.70 9.62 2.14
N LYS A 35 5.13 10.21 1.03
CA LYS A 35 6.16 11.25 0.98
C LYS A 35 5.58 12.64 0.75
N SER A 36 4.45 12.73 0.06
CA SER A 36 3.81 14.01 -0.23
C SER A 36 3.30 14.67 1.04
N LYS A 37 3.85 15.82 1.39
CA LYS A 37 3.37 16.62 2.52
C LYS A 37 1.89 17.00 2.38
N LYS A 38 1.44 17.25 1.14
CA LYS A 38 0.02 17.53 0.81
C LYS A 38 -0.84 16.33 1.21
N ASN A 39 -0.53 15.14 0.70
CA ASN A 39 -1.29 13.92 1.00
C ASN A 39 -1.28 13.60 2.49
N ILE A 40 -0.13 13.72 3.16
CA ILE A 40 -0.02 13.51 4.62
C ILE A 40 -0.94 14.45 5.38
N SER A 41 -0.99 15.73 5.00
CA SER A 41 -1.90 16.71 5.62
C SER A 41 -3.36 16.30 5.45
N ILE A 42 -3.75 15.82 4.26
CA ILE A 42 -5.11 15.37 3.98
C ILE A 42 -5.44 14.12 4.80
N ILE A 43 -4.55 13.12 4.84
CA ILE A 43 -4.74 11.90 5.63
C ILE A 43 -5.01 12.24 7.10
N LYS A 44 -4.25 13.17 7.67
CA LYS A 44 -4.46 13.62 9.07
C LYS A 44 -5.84 14.23 9.29
N LYS A 45 -6.38 14.95 8.29
CA LYS A 45 -7.74 15.55 8.37
C LYS A 45 -8.87 14.51 8.30
N LEU A 46 -8.61 13.31 7.76
CA LEU A 46 -9.62 12.25 7.67
C LEU A 46 -10.03 11.67 9.02
N LYS A 47 -9.29 11.96 10.09
CA LYS A 47 -9.52 11.42 11.45
C LYS A 47 -9.56 9.87 11.49
N ILE A 48 -8.88 9.22 10.56
CA ILE A 48 -8.71 7.77 10.52
C ILE A 48 -7.52 7.40 11.39
N SER A 49 -7.70 6.41 12.26
CA SER A 49 -6.60 5.88 13.07
C SER A 49 -5.62 5.12 12.20
N CYS A 50 -4.53 5.76 11.79
CA CYS A 50 -3.45 5.17 11.01
C CYS A 50 -2.10 5.77 11.41
N LYS A 51 -1.02 5.03 11.13
CA LYS A 51 0.36 5.47 11.37
C LYS A 51 1.01 5.86 10.05
N VAL A 52 1.30 7.14 9.87
CA VAL A 52 2.02 7.63 8.69
C VAL A 52 3.52 7.44 8.89
N ILE A 53 4.15 6.77 7.93
CA ILE A 53 5.57 6.46 7.90
C ILE A 53 6.20 7.22 6.73
N ASN A 54 7.27 7.97 6.97
CA ASN A 54 8.04 8.66 5.94
C ASN A 54 9.36 7.95 5.60
N LYS A 55 9.77 6.97 6.41
CA LYS A 55 10.97 6.14 6.22
C LYS A 55 10.66 4.68 6.49
N LEU A 56 10.97 3.79 5.54
CA LEU A 56 10.79 2.34 5.70
C LEU A 56 11.93 1.66 6.51
N LYS A 57 12.94 2.41 6.94
CA LYS A 57 14.14 1.82 7.57
C LYS A 57 13.93 1.28 8.98
N ASN A 58 12.99 1.82 9.73
CA ASN A 58 12.83 1.55 11.16
C ASN A 58 11.50 0.85 11.49
N ILE A 59 11.04 -0.01 10.59
CA ILE A 59 9.82 -0.77 10.83
C ILE A 59 10.19 -2.04 11.61
N SER A 60 9.67 -2.13 12.83
CA SER A 60 9.85 -3.28 13.74
C SER A 60 8.66 -4.22 13.79
N VAL A 61 7.67 -4.03 12.91
CA VAL A 61 6.46 -4.85 12.85
C VAL A 61 6.40 -5.64 11.56
N SER A 62 5.87 -6.86 11.62
CA SER A 62 5.52 -7.64 10.42
C SER A 62 4.14 -7.24 9.91
N PHE A 63 3.94 -7.34 8.60
CA PHE A 63 2.67 -7.04 7.94
C PHE A 63 2.01 -8.32 7.44
N ASP A 64 0.69 -8.38 7.58
CA ASP A 64 -0.13 -9.44 6.97
C ASP A 64 -0.40 -9.11 5.49
N LEU A 65 -0.53 -7.81 5.16
CA LEU A 65 -0.82 -7.34 3.82
C LEU A 65 -0.01 -6.07 3.51
N VAL A 66 0.61 -6.05 2.34
CA VAL A 66 1.25 -4.86 1.75
C VAL A 66 0.58 -4.54 0.43
N ILE A 67 0.12 -3.31 0.26
CA ILE A 67 -0.60 -2.85 -0.93
C ILE A 67 0.19 -1.74 -1.61
N PHE A 68 0.64 -1.96 -2.84
CA PHE A 68 1.27 -0.94 -3.67
C PHE A 68 0.21 -0.07 -4.35
N CYS A 69 0.12 1.18 -3.94
CA CYS A 69 -0.75 2.22 -4.53
C CYS A 69 0.06 3.36 -5.15
N THR A 70 1.29 3.10 -5.55
CA THR A 70 2.20 4.01 -6.26
C THR A 70 2.25 3.67 -7.74
N PRO A 71 2.80 4.55 -8.60
CA PRO A 71 3.12 4.19 -9.98
C PRO A 71 4.01 2.94 -10.04
N MET A 72 3.74 2.05 -11.01
CA MET A 72 4.44 0.77 -11.14
C MET A 72 5.94 0.90 -11.37
N SER A 73 6.40 2.02 -11.93
CA SER A 73 7.83 2.34 -12.08
C SER A 73 8.59 2.37 -10.74
N GLN A 74 7.87 2.53 -9.63
CA GLN A 74 8.46 2.59 -8.29
C GLN A 74 8.47 1.24 -7.55
N TYR A 75 7.82 0.19 -8.08
CA TYR A 75 7.68 -1.09 -7.37
C TYR A 75 9.02 -1.71 -7.01
N SER A 76 9.97 -1.77 -7.96
CA SER A 76 11.30 -2.35 -7.69
C SER A 76 12.03 -1.67 -6.52
N ASN A 77 11.93 -0.35 -6.43
CA ASN A 77 12.54 0.41 -5.34
C ASN A 77 11.88 0.09 -3.97
N PHE A 78 10.57 -0.12 -3.96
CA PHE A 78 9.87 -0.47 -2.71
C PHE A 78 10.09 -1.93 -2.32
N ILE A 79 10.08 -2.87 -3.27
CA ILE A 79 10.29 -4.29 -3.01
C ILE A 79 11.63 -4.53 -2.30
N SER A 80 12.71 -3.92 -2.76
CA SER A 80 14.02 -4.03 -2.13
C SER A 80 14.03 -3.56 -0.66
N LYS A 81 13.17 -2.60 -0.33
CA LYS A 81 13.05 -2.07 1.03
C LYS A 81 12.14 -2.94 1.90
N ILE A 82 11.02 -3.43 1.36
CA ILE A 82 10.05 -4.21 2.14
C ILE A 82 10.51 -5.63 2.39
N ASN A 83 11.35 -6.23 1.53
CA ASN A 83 11.89 -7.58 1.72
C ASN A 83 12.56 -7.79 3.08
N LYS A 84 12.96 -6.72 3.76
CA LYS A 84 13.61 -6.76 5.08
C LYS A 84 12.64 -7.02 6.24
N PHE A 85 11.34 -6.75 6.06
CA PHE A 85 10.34 -6.83 7.14
C PHE A 85 9.05 -7.55 6.73
N ILE A 86 8.99 -8.12 5.53
CA ILE A 86 7.93 -9.04 5.13
C ILE A 86 8.34 -10.48 5.42
N THR A 87 7.35 -11.32 5.70
CA THR A 87 7.54 -12.74 6.02
C THR A 87 6.79 -13.61 5.03
N ASN A 88 7.00 -14.92 5.06
CA ASN A 88 6.28 -15.88 4.24
C ASN A 88 4.74 -15.89 4.48
N LYS A 89 4.27 -15.24 5.52
CA LYS A 89 2.84 -15.03 5.80
C LYS A 89 2.29 -13.73 5.22
N THR A 90 3.15 -12.87 4.69
CA THR A 90 2.75 -11.59 4.12
C THR A 90 2.17 -11.78 2.72
N ILE A 91 0.99 -11.23 2.48
CA ILE A 91 0.43 -11.07 1.14
C ILE A 91 0.89 -9.71 0.62
N VAL A 92 1.41 -9.69 -0.61
CA VAL A 92 1.74 -8.46 -1.31
C VAL A 92 0.83 -8.33 -2.52
N THR A 93 0.20 -7.18 -2.68
CA THR A 93 -0.71 -6.87 -3.79
C THR A 93 -0.48 -5.46 -4.32
N ASP A 94 -1.10 -5.13 -5.42
CA ASP A 94 -1.02 -3.81 -6.03
C ASP A 94 -2.36 -3.38 -6.64
N VAL A 95 -2.41 -2.14 -7.12
CA VAL A 95 -3.54 -1.54 -7.83
C VAL A 95 -3.20 -1.12 -9.26
N GLY A 96 -2.06 -1.53 -9.77
CA GLY A 96 -1.58 -1.14 -11.11
C GLY A 96 -2.42 -1.72 -12.25
N SER A 97 -2.53 -1.01 -13.36
CA SER A 97 -3.36 -1.40 -14.52
C SER A 97 -2.66 -2.36 -15.48
N THR A 98 -1.34 -2.25 -15.66
CA THR A 98 -0.58 -3.12 -16.58
C THR A 98 0.09 -4.26 -15.82
N LYS A 99 -0.43 -5.48 -15.98
CA LYS A 99 -0.07 -6.62 -15.10
C LYS A 99 1.09 -7.46 -15.57
N GLU A 100 1.27 -7.63 -16.88
CA GLU A 100 2.20 -8.64 -17.38
C GLU A 100 3.66 -8.35 -17.03
N LEU A 101 4.13 -7.14 -17.35
CA LEU A 101 5.52 -6.74 -17.08
C LEU A 101 5.77 -6.48 -15.58
N SER A 102 4.81 -5.86 -14.89
CA SER A 102 4.95 -5.57 -13.47
C SER A 102 4.97 -6.84 -12.62
N SER A 103 4.08 -7.80 -12.89
CA SER A 103 4.02 -9.06 -12.16
C SER A 103 5.30 -9.90 -12.33
N LYS A 104 5.85 -9.98 -13.54
CA LYS A 104 7.13 -10.68 -13.79
C LYS A 104 8.29 -10.05 -13.01
N LYS A 105 8.38 -8.70 -13.00
CA LYS A 105 9.42 -7.98 -12.25
C LYS A 105 9.25 -8.16 -10.75
N VAL A 106 8.02 -8.04 -10.24
CA VAL A 106 7.73 -8.18 -8.81
C VAL A 106 8.08 -9.59 -8.33
N LYS A 107 7.63 -10.64 -9.03
CA LYS A 107 7.94 -12.03 -8.67
C LYS A 107 9.44 -12.32 -8.60
N LYS A 108 10.25 -11.73 -9.50
CA LYS A 108 11.70 -11.91 -9.48
C LYS A 108 12.41 -11.24 -8.31
N GLN A 109 11.81 -10.20 -7.76
CA GLN A 109 12.43 -9.36 -6.74
C GLN A 109 11.93 -9.66 -5.33
N LEU A 110 10.70 -10.16 -5.20
CA LEU A 110 10.18 -10.65 -3.92
C LEU A 110 10.88 -11.94 -3.52
N ASN A 111 11.11 -12.11 -2.22
CA ASN A 111 11.60 -13.37 -1.67
C ASN A 111 10.66 -14.51 -2.08
N ASN A 112 11.21 -15.68 -2.42
CA ASN A 112 10.51 -16.80 -3.03
C ASN A 112 9.28 -17.33 -2.26
N ASN A 113 9.22 -17.05 -0.97
CA ASN A 113 8.12 -17.51 -0.10
C ASN A 113 7.01 -16.48 0.13
N ILE A 114 7.06 -15.35 -0.58
CA ILE A 114 6.05 -14.28 -0.43
C ILE A 114 4.90 -14.52 -1.40
N THR A 115 3.69 -14.43 -0.88
CA THR A 115 2.48 -14.50 -1.71
C THR A 115 2.26 -13.18 -2.45
N TRP A 116 2.43 -13.20 -3.77
CA TRP A 116 2.11 -12.07 -4.65
C TRP A 116 0.78 -12.29 -5.34
N ILE A 117 -0.17 -11.39 -5.14
CA ILE A 117 -1.51 -11.39 -5.76
C ILE A 117 -1.67 -10.08 -6.52
N PRO A 118 -1.41 -10.06 -7.84
CA PRO A 118 -1.65 -8.85 -8.63
C PRO A 118 -3.15 -8.54 -8.67
N SER A 119 -3.53 -7.31 -8.40
CA SER A 119 -4.92 -6.89 -8.47
C SER A 119 -5.07 -5.58 -9.27
N HIS A 120 -6.26 -5.34 -9.77
CA HIS A 120 -6.62 -4.12 -10.48
C HIS A 120 -8.03 -3.70 -10.07
N PRO A 121 -8.19 -2.70 -9.22
CA PRO A 121 -9.50 -2.13 -9.00
C PRO A 121 -9.95 -1.50 -10.31
N ILE A 122 -11.01 -2.04 -10.92
CA ILE A 122 -11.62 -1.46 -12.13
C ILE A 122 -12.37 -0.20 -11.70
N ALA A 123 -11.63 0.76 -11.24
CA ALA A 123 -12.13 2.04 -10.77
C ALA A 123 -11.12 3.11 -11.15
N GLY A 124 -11.58 4.26 -11.51
CA GLY A 124 -10.74 5.39 -11.85
C GLY A 124 -11.56 6.66 -12.00
N SER A 125 -10.89 7.79 -11.85
CA SER A 125 -11.42 9.09 -12.20
C SER A 125 -10.28 9.94 -12.78
N GLU A 126 -10.62 11.02 -13.47
CA GLU A 126 -9.65 11.95 -14.04
C GLU A 126 -8.96 12.83 -12.98
N VAL A 127 -9.36 12.71 -11.72
CA VAL A 127 -8.78 13.46 -10.61
C VAL A 127 -7.65 12.67 -9.92
N SER A 128 -6.75 13.38 -9.26
CA SER A 128 -5.67 12.80 -8.49
C SER A 128 -5.56 13.45 -7.12
N GLY A 129 -5.06 12.69 -6.15
CA GLY A 129 -4.85 13.17 -4.77
C GLY A 129 -5.69 12.44 -3.74
N ALA A 130 -5.25 12.48 -2.50
CA ALA A 130 -5.89 11.78 -1.39
C ALA A 130 -7.26 12.36 -1.01
N GLU A 131 -7.51 13.61 -1.36
CA GLU A 131 -8.78 14.32 -1.13
C GLU A 131 -9.96 13.70 -1.88
N TYR A 132 -9.71 13.11 -3.04
CA TYR A 132 -10.73 12.55 -3.92
C TYR A 132 -11.00 11.06 -3.70
N GLY A 133 -10.28 10.42 -2.79
CA GLY A 133 -10.54 9.02 -2.47
C GLY A 133 -11.94 8.84 -1.87
N ASP A 134 -12.62 7.75 -2.23
CA ASP A 134 -13.90 7.32 -1.70
C ASP A 134 -13.81 5.91 -1.11
N LYS A 135 -14.88 5.43 -0.50
CA LYS A 135 -14.94 4.10 0.16
C LYS A 135 -15.12 2.97 -0.83
#